data_cfc6346ee80f5efff3c1c9ee160a582f
#
_entry.id   cfc6346ee80f5efff3c1c9ee160a582f
#
_cell.length_a   1.000
_cell.length_b   1.000
_cell.length_c   1.000
_cell.angle_alpha   90.00
_cell.angle_beta   90.00
_cell.angle_gamma   90.00
#
_symmetry.space_group_name_H-M   'P 1'
#
loop_
_entity.id
_entity.type
_entity.pdbx_description
1 polymer ?
#
loop_
_entity_poly.entity_id
_entity_poly.type
_entity_poly.pdbx_seq_one_letter_code
_entity_poly.pdbx_strand_id
1 'polypeptide(L)'
;MGDDAQQAVFDFLADPASHGGAPVKRIDTHAASVFLAGPRALKVKRAVRFPFLDYSTLAKRQAACAAEISVNRAYAPAIYRGVLAITREADGRLAIGGKGAPVEWAVE
;
A
#
# COMPACT_ATOMS: atom_id res chain seq x y z
N MET A 1 1.68 -10.03 -15.66
CA MET A 1 0.49 -9.82 -14.85
C MET A 1 0.82 -8.89 -13.72
N GLY A 2 -0.09 -7.96 -13.41
CA GLY A 2 0.10 -7.03 -12.29
C GLY A 2 0.26 -7.73 -10.95
N ASP A 3 -0.28 -8.96 -10.83
CA ASP A 3 -0.25 -9.73 -9.59
C ASP A 3 1.16 -10.09 -9.16
N ASP A 4 2.07 -10.42 -10.09
CA ASP A 4 3.44 -10.80 -9.74
C ASP A 4 4.22 -9.62 -9.15
N ALA A 5 4.05 -8.44 -9.74
CA ALA A 5 4.69 -7.23 -9.22
C ALA A 5 4.12 -6.85 -7.85
N GLN A 6 2.82 -7.00 -7.66
CA GLN A 6 2.17 -6.73 -6.39
C GLN A 6 2.55 -7.76 -5.33
N GLN A 7 2.73 -9.02 -5.72
CA GLN A 7 3.13 -10.06 -4.78
C GLN A 7 4.47 -9.73 -4.12
N ALA A 8 5.44 -9.22 -4.88
CA ALA A 8 6.72 -8.80 -4.33
C ALA A 8 6.54 -7.68 -3.29
N VAL A 9 5.64 -6.72 -3.54
CA VAL A 9 5.31 -5.66 -2.58
C VAL A 9 4.65 -6.24 -1.34
N PHE A 10 3.71 -7.16 -1.51
CA PHE A 10 3.02 -7.79 -0.39
C PHE A 10 3.98 -8.59 0.48
N ASP A 11 4.91 -9.35 -0.13
CA ASP A 11 5.92 -10.09 0.61
C ASP A 11 6.83 -9.15 1.40
N PHE A 12 7.22 -8.03 0.80
CA PHE A 12 8.02 -7.00 1.46
C PHE A 12 7.28 -6.41 2.67
N LEU A 13 6.00 -6.03 2.50
CA LEU A 13 5.22 -5.42 3.58
C LEU A 13 4.85 -6.41 4.68
N ALA A 14 4.78 -7.70 4.36
CA ALA A 14 4.51 -8.74 5.35
C ALA A 14 5.76 -9.13 6.16
N ASP A 15 6.94 -8.74 5.71
CA ASP A 15 8.19 -9.09 6.38
C ASP A 15 8.42 -8.15 7.58
N PRO A 16 8.57 -8.69 8.80
CA PRO A 16 8.90 -7.87 9.97
C PRO A 16 10.13 -6.98 9.79
N ALA A 17 11.12 -7.43 9.01
CA ALA A 17 12.33 -6.65 8.74
C ALA A 17 12.02 -5.33 8.04
N SER A 18 10.93 -5.25 7.29
CA SER A 18 10.51 -4.02 6.60
C SER A 18 9.93 -2.98 7.57
N HIS A 19 9.69 -3.35 8.81
CA HIS A 19 9.05 -2.53 9.84
C HIS A 19 9.91 -2.48 11.12
N GLY A 20 11.23 -2.53 10.97
CA GLY A 20 12.14 -2.47 12.12
C GLY A 20 12.05 -3.67 13.04
N GLY A 21 11.58 -4.82 12.55
CA GLY A 21 11.44 -6.05 13.33
C GLY A 21 10.09 -6.23 14.01
N ALA A 22 9.15 -5.29 13.83
CA ALA A 22 7.82 -5.41 14.43
C ALA A 22 7.05 -6.58 13.79
N PRO A 23 6.34 -7.39 14.58
CA PRO A 23 5.49 -8.44 14.02
C PRO A 23 4.42 -7.84 13.11
N VAL A 24 4.09 -8.53 12.02
CA VAL A 24 3.14 -8.06 11.02
C VAL A 24 1.93 -8.98 10.99
N LYS A 25 0.74 -8.40 11.08
CA LYS A 25 -0.52 -9.09 10.81
C LYS A 25 -1.05 -8.63 9.46
N ARG A 26 -1.32 -9.57 8.57
CA ARG A 26 -1.87 -9.28 7.24
C ARG A 26 -3.35 -9.65 7.21
N ILE A 27 -4.16 -8.74 6.69
CA ILE A 27 -5.59 -8.96 6.49
C ILE A 27 -5.91 -8.68 5.03
N ASP A 28 -6.42 -9.69 4.33
CA ASP A 28 -6.75 -9.57 2.91
C ASP A 28 -8.25 -9.50 2.71
N THR A 29 -8.66 -8.57 1.84
CA THR A 29 -10.00 -8.55 1.26
C THR A 29 -9.87 -8.72 -0.24
N HIS A 30 -10.99 -8.82 -0.97
CA HIS A 30 -10.93 -8.96 -2.43
C HIS A 30 -10.43 -7.67 -3.12
N ALA A 31 -10.43 -6.53 -2.45
CA ALA A 31 -10.01 -5.25 -3.04
C ALA A 31 -8.77 -4.64 -2.39
N ALA A 32 -8.32 -5.14 -1.25
CA ALA A 32 -7.19 -4.56 -0.53
C ALA A 32 -6.47 -5.58 0.35
N SER A 33 -5.21 -5.29 0.65
CA SER A 33 -4.44 -6.00 1.68
C SER A 33 -3.98 -4.99 2.71
N VAL A 34 -4.19 -5.29 3.98
CA VAL A 34 -3.83 -4.42 5.10
C VAL A 34 -2.71 -5.09 5.90
N PHE A 35 -1.68 -4.32 6.19
CA PHE A 35 -0.51 -4.78 6.95
C PHE A 35 -0.43 -3.99 8.25
N LEU A 36 -0.61 -4.69 9.38
CA LEU A 36 -0.55 -4.09 10.73
C LEU A 36 0.80 -4.43 11.34
N ALA A 37 1.61 -3.40 11.58
CA ALA A 37 2.96 -3.56 12.12
C ALA A 37 3.17 -2.52 13.22
N GLY A 38 3.14 -2.95 14.48
CA GLY A 38 3.20 -2.04 15.63
C GLY A 38 2.07 -1.02 15.58
N PRO A 39 2.36 0.28 15.72
CA PRO A 39 1.33 1.32 15.66
C PRO A 39 0.92 1.68 14.23
N ARG A 40 1.47 1.00 13.24
CA ARG A 40 1.33 1.36 11.83
C ARG A 40 0.33 0.45 11.14
N ALA A 41 -0.53 1.02 10.31
CA ALA A 41 -1.43 0.28 9.44
C ALA A 41 -1.26 0.77 8.00
N LEU A 42 -0.89 -0.13 7.10
CA LEU A 42 -0.69 0.19 5.69
C LEU A 42 -1.69 -0.61 4.86
N LYS A 43 -2.51 0.09 4.09
CA LYS A 43 -3.49 -0.55 3.21
C LYS A 43 -3.09 -0.35 1.75
N VAL A 44 -2.90 -1.44 1.04
CA VAL A 44 -2.58 -1.45 -0.39
C VAL A 44 -3.79 -1.96 -1.16
N LYS A 45 -4.22 -1.20 -2.15
CA LYS A 45 -5.32 -1.61 -3.02
C LYS A 45 -4.82 -2.70 -3.96
N ARG A 46 -5.60 -3.76 -4.11
CA ARG A 46 -5.22 -4.89 -4.95
C ARG A 46 -5.45 -4.55 -6.43
N ALA A 47 -4.59 -5.09 -7.29
CA ALA A 47 -4.68 -4.88 -8.74
C ALA A 47 -5.83 -5.72 -9.32
N VAL A 48 -7.07 -5.33 -9.01
CA VAL A 48 -8.28 -6.04 -9.44
C VAL A 48 -9.19 -5.12 -10.23
N ARG A 49 -10.03 -5.72 -11.06
CA ARG A 49 -11.03 -5.00 -11.82
C ARG A 49 -12.38 -5.72 -11.70
N PHE A 50 -13.35 -4.99 -11.17
CA PHE A 50 -14.74 -5.43 -11.07
C PHE A 50 -15.62 -4.43 -11.82
N PRO A 51 -16.87 -4.75 -12.14
CA PRO A 51 -17.75 -3.81 -12.87
C PRO A 51 -17.92 -2.45 -12.21
N PHE A 52 -17.78 -2.39 -10.87
CA PHE A 52 -17.96 -1.17 -10.08
C PHE A 52 -16.65 -0.63 -9.51
N LEU A 53 -15.50 -1.26 -9.80
CA LEU A 53 -14.22 -0.92 -9.18
C LEU A 53 -13.08 -1.32 -10.10
N ASP A 54 -12.17 -0.39 -10.36
CA ASP A 54 -11.01 -0.66 -11.23
C ASP A 54 -9.73 -0.16 -10.57
N TYR A 55 -8.93 -1.09 -10.04
CA TYR A 55 -7.60 -0.84 -9.49
C TYR A 55 -6.52 -1.54 -10.32
N SER A 56 -6.79 -1.76 -11.60
CA SER A 56 -5.93 -2.60 -12.46
C SER A 56 -4.60 -1.94 -12.82
N THR A 57 -4.48 -0.62 -12.72
CA THR A 57 -3.22 0.07 -13.02
C THR A 57 -2.69 0.78 -11.78
N LEU A 58 -1.37 1.03 -11.77
CA LEU A 58 -0.72 1.76 -10.68
C LEU A 58 -1.30 3.17 -10.55
N ALA A 59 -1.55 3.85 -11.68
CA ALA A 59 -2.12 5.19 -11.67
C ALA A 59 -3.53 5.21 -11.06
N LYS A 60 -4.35 4.20 -11.36
CA LYS A 60 -5.69 4.09 -10.78
C LYS A 60 -5.63 3.83 -9.28
N ARG A 61 -4.67 3.02 -8.82
CA ARG A 61 -4.47 2.77 -7.39
C ARG A 61 -3.97 4.01 -6.68
N GLN A 62 -3.09 4.79 -7.29
CA GLN A 62 -2.64 6.06 -6.72
C GLN A 62 -3.82 7.03 -6.55
N ALA A 63 -4.62 7.20 -7.59
CA ALA A 63 -5.79 8.07 -7.55
C ALA A 63 -6.79 7.63 -6.49
N ALA A 64 -7.00 6.32 -6.35
CA ALA A 64 -7.92 5.77 -5.34
C ALA A 64 -7.41 6.01 -3.93
N CYS A 65 -6.10 5.88 -3.69
CA CYS A 65 -5.50 6.20 -2.40
C CYS A 65 -5.67 7.68 -2.05
N ALA A 66 -5.40 8.57 -3.01
CA ALA A 66 -5.55 10.00 -2.81
C ALA A 66 -7.01 10.37 -2.51
N ALA A 67 -7.95 9.75 -3.21
CA ALA A 67 -9.38 9.98 -2.98
C ALA A 67 -9.81 9.50 -1.59
N GLU A 68 -9.32 8.35 -1.16
CA GLU A 68 -9.64 7.82 0.18
C GLU A 68 -9.15 8.78 1.26
N ILE A 69 -7.93 9.28 1.15
CA ILE A 69 -7.38 10.24 2.11
C ILE A 69 -8.18 11.54 2.09
N SER A 70 -8.50 12.07 0.91
CA SER A 70 -9.25 13.32 0.77
C SER A 70 -10.62 13.25 1.45
N VAL A 71 -11.34 12.13 1.23
CA VAL A 71 -12.67 11.95 1.80
C VAL A 71 -12.60 11.70 3.30
N ASN A 72 -11.73 10.78 3.73
CA ASN A 72 -11.75 10.30 5.11
C ASN A 72 -11.04 11.25 6.09
N ARG A 73 -10.08 12.03 5.63
CA ARG A 73 -9.42 13.03 6.49
C ARG A 73 -10.37 14.11 6.95
N ALA A 74 -11.40 14.42 6.16
CA ALA A 74 -12.41 15.39 6.56
C ALA A 74 -13.20 14.92 7.80
N TYR A 75 -13.32 13.60 7.96
CA TYR A 75 -14.11 13.01 9.06
C TYR A 75 -13.26 12.41 10.17
N ALA A 76 -12.02 11.98 9.85
CA ALA A 76 -11.18 11.29 10.81
C ALA A 76 -9.70 11.67 10.62
N PRO A 77 -9.33 12.94 10.80
CA PRO A 77 -7.98 13.42 10.51
C PRO A 77 -6.90 12.79 11.41
N ALA A 78 -7.27 12.33 12.60
CA ALA A 78 -6.31 11.71 13.52
C ALA A 78 -5.97 10.27 13.12
N ILE A 79 -6.81 9.62 12.27
CA ILE A 79 -6.64 8.22 11.88
C ILE A 79 -5.82 8.11 10.58
N TYR A 80 -6.13 8.97 9.60
CA TYR A 80 -5.51 8.90 8.28
C TYR A 80 -4.28 9.82 8.22
N ARG A 81 -3.11 9.21 8.00
CA ARG A 81 -1.85 9.96 7.91
C ARG A 81 -1.54 10.43 6.50
N GLY A 82 -1.86 9.62 5.49
CA GLY A 82 -1.64 10.03 4.11
C GLY A 82 -1.40 8.87 3.18
N VAL A 83 -0.94 9.20 1.97
CA VAL A 83 -0.56 8.23 0.96
C VAL A 83 0.95 8.08 0.98
N LEU A 84 1.42 6.83 1.03
CA LEU A 84 2.84 6.50 0.97
C LEU A 84 3.15 5.75 -0.31
N ALA A 85 4.29 6.07 -0.92
CA ALA A 85 4.82 5.27 -2.03
C ALA A 85 5.62 4.10 -1.47
N ILE A 86 5.46 2.94 -2.07
CA ILE A 86 6.40 1.83 -1.94
C ILE A 86 7.33 1.95 -3.13
N THR A 87 8.62 2.10 -2.89
CA THR A 87 9.59 2.49 -3.90
C THR A 87 10.61 1.38 -4.14
N ARG A 88 11.14 1.34 -5.37
CA ARG A 88 12.27 0.47 -5.70
C ARG A 88 13.53 1.32 -5.72
N GLU A 89 14.45 1.00 -4.83
CA GLU A 89 15.70 1.75 -4.68
C GLU A 89 16.75 1.31 -5.72
N ALA A 90 17.85 2.06 -5.79
CA ALA A 90 18.91 1.82 -6.79
C ALA A 90 19.53 0.43 -6.67
N ASP A 91 19.55 -0.14 -5.48
CA ASP A 91 20.08 -1.51 -5.23
C ASP A 91 19.06 -2.61 -5.53
N GLY A 92 17.87 -2.26 -6.02
CA GLY A 92 16.79 -3.19 -6.32
C GLY A 92 15.88 -3.54 -5.15
N ARG A 93 16.18 -3.09 -3.96
CA ARG A 93 15.37 -3.36 -2.77
C ARG A 93 14.16 -2.44 -2.74
N LEU A 94 13.11 -2.90 -2.09
CA LEU A 94 11.92 -2.08 -1.85
C LEU A 94 12.10 -1.28 -0.56
N ALA A 95 11.46 -0.10 -0.54
CA ALA A 95 11.44 0.76 0.64
C ALA A 95 10.06 1.40 0.77
N ILE A 96 9.72 1.80 1.99
CA ILE A 96 8.48 2.55 2.26
C ILE A 96 8.85 4.03 2.24
N GLY A 97 8.31 4.77 1.27
CA GLY A 97 8.56 6.20 1.15
C GLY A 97 10.01 6.54 0.81
N GLY A 98 10.71 5.67 0.08
CA GLY A 98 12.10 5.91 -0.32
C GLY A 98 12.23 6.89 -1.47
N LYS A 99 13.45 7.02 -1.99
CA LYS A 99 13.77 7.98 -3.06
C LYS A 99 13.61 7.42 -4.46
N GLY A 100 13.48 6.10 -4.58
CA GLY A 100 13.37 5.42 -5.86
C GLY A 100 12.01 5.61 -6.53
N ALA A 101 11.84 4.94 -7.67
CA ALA A 101 10.59 5.00 -8.41
C ALA A 101 9.46 4.32 -7.64
N PRO A 102 8.26 4.91 -7.61
CA PRO A 102 7.11 4.25 -6.99
C PRO A 102 6.72 3.00 -7.76
N VAL A 103 6.55 1.89 -7.05
CA VAL A 103 6.06 0.64 -7.62
C VAL A 103 4.70 0.25 -7.04
N GLU A 104 4.29 0.90 -5.94
CA GLU A 104 2.96 0.73 -5.37
C GLU A 104 2.62 1.90 -4.45
N TRP A 105 1.36 2.01 -4.07
CA TRP A 105 0.85 3.06 -3.20
C TRP A 105 0.07 2.46 -2.05
N ALA A 106 0.22 3.05 -0.88
CA ALA A 106 -0.47 2.60 0.33
C ALA A 106 -1.13 3.78 1.02
N VAL A 107 -2.25 3.51 1.67
CA VAL A 107 -2.90 4.44 2.61
C VAL A 107 -2.41 4.10 4.01
N GLU A 108 -1.92 5.11 4.71
CA GLU A 108 -1.49 4.96 6.10
C GLU A 108 -2.45 5.67 7.05
#